data_e2f30cae0ac5cb981a5439220e0d268e
#
_entry.id   e2f30cae0ac5cb981a5439220e0d268e
#
_cell.length_a   1.000
_cell.length_b   1.000
_cell.length_c   1.000
_cell.angle_alpha   90.00
_cell.angle_beta   90.00
_cell.angle_gamma   90.00
#
_symmetry.space_group_name_H-M   'P 1'
#
loop_
_entity.id
_entity.type
_entity.pdbx_description
1 polymer ?
#
loop_
_entity_poly.entity_id
_entity_poly.type
_entity_poly.pdbx_seq_one_letter_code
_entity_poly.pdbx_strand_id
1 'polypeptide(L)'
;MIRKGIDYLRYGWWLVDGTRIEHERWIANLRHHDTAPFVNGKNSLVILDLANGQLRPQYKILRDQGHRVYGLDMVNAPERRWRDCAYRFARRLYARDIRANDSKRDDTLICGNVSALPFRNQSFDLATSVAAFEHFLDVPTVLREVHRVVRPGGLLWVLVHLFSCPSGGHNVSLSQVPLRHIPRGIDPWDHLRKRRLPFHVPLNEWRSEQYLSEVGKNFEILKHYCAMREGENFLTPQIENELSTHSRDELTCGAYIILARKSTQRTFGSG
;
A
#
# COMPACT_ATOMS: atom_id res chain seq x y z
N MET A 1 -29.80 1.49 3.36
CA MET A 1 -29.29 2.44 2.34
C MET A 1 -28.68 3.70 2.98
N ILE A 2 -29.35 4.39 3.90
CA ILE A 2 -28.90 5.63 4.55
C ILE A 2 -27.54 5.46 5.29
N ARG A 3 -27.36 4.36 6.03
CA ARG A 3 -26.12 4.09 6.78
C ARG A 3 -24.86 4.02 5.88
N LYS A 4 -24.97 3.34 4.72
CA LYS A 4 -23.86 3.30 3.74
C LYS A 4 -23.49 4.69 3.23
N GLY A 5 -24.48 5.57 3.01
CA GLY A 5 -24.21 6.95 2.60
C GLY A 5 -23.42 7.75 3.65
N ILE A 6 -23.74 7.58 4.93
CA ILE A 6 -23.01 8.23 6.03
C ILE A 6 -21.59 7.70 6.13
N ASP A 7 -21.36 6.41 5.98
CA ASP A 7 -20.03 5.81 6.03
C ASP A 7 -19.15 6.31 4.86
N TYR A 8 -19.72 6.45 3.64
CA TYR A 8 -19.00 7.06 2.51
C TYR A 8 -18.69 8.55 2.72
N LEU A 9 -19.58 9.31 3.37
CA LEU A 9 -19.32 10.71 3.70
C LEU A 9 -18.21 10.84 4.74
N ARG A 10 -18.20 9.97 5.76
CA ARG A 10 -17.13 9.90 6.77
C ARG A 10 -15.79 9.50 6.13
N TYR A 11 -15.81 8.53 5.24
CA TYR A 11 -14.61 8.14 4.49
C TYR A 11 -14.09 9.30 3.62
N GLY A 12 -14.99 9.99 2.90
CA GLY A 12 -14.64 11.17 2.12
C GLY A 12 -14.06 12.31 2.97
N TRP A 13 -14.62 12.54 4.16
CA TRP A 13 -14.06 13.49 5.11
C TRP A 13 -12.66 13.09 5.58
N TRP A 14 -12.49 11.84 5.97
CA TRP A 14 -11.19 11.31 6.40
C TRP A 14 -10.11 11.41 5.32
N LEU A 15 -10.47 11.30 4.03
CA LEU A 15 -9.51 11.47 2.93
C LEU A 15 -8.92 12.88 2.84
N VAL A 16 -9.60 13.88 3.37
CA VAL A 16 -9.17 15.30 3.35
C VAL A 16 -8.86 15.84 4.76
N ASP A 17 -8.97 15.02 5.77
CA ASP A 17 -8.64 15.34 7.15
C ASP A 17 -7.12 15.32 7.38
N GLY A 18 -6.63 16.15 8.30
CA GLY A 18 -5.24 16.23 8.70
C GLY A 18 -4.67 14.89 9.21
N THR A 19 -5.51 14.03 9.82
CA THR A 19 -5.08 12.71 10.29
C THR A 19 -4.60 11.80 9.17
N ARG A 20 -5.20 11.89 7.98
CA ARG A 20 -4.74 11.16 6.79
C ARG A 20 -3.36 11.61 6.37
N ILE A 21 -3.09 12.91 6.39
CA ILE A 21 -1.81 13.48 6.01
C ILE A 21 -0.71 13.05 6.97
N GLU A 22 -0.99 13.07 8.27
CA GLU A 22 -0.06 12.58 9.29
C GLU A 22 0.27 11.11 9.09
N HIS A 23 -0.73 10.29 8.77
CA HIS A 23 -0.54 8.88 8.47
C HIS A 23 0.35 8.67 7.23
N GLU A 24 0.13 9.43 6.15
CA GLU A 24 0.96 9.33 4.94
C GLU A 24 2.41 9.79 5.18
N ARG A 25 2.61 10.81 6.02
CA ARG A 25 3.95 11.23 6.44
C ARG A 25 4.64 10.19 7.31
N TRP A 26 3.89 9.57 8.21
CA TRP A 26 4.41 8.45 9.00
C TRP A 26 4.88 7.30 8.11
N ILE A 27 4.10 6.91 7.09
CA ILE A 27 4.52 5.89 6.10
C ILE A 27 5.80 6.33 5.37
N ALA A 28 5.86 7.58 4.92
CA ALA A 28 7.04 8.10 4.23
C ALA A 28 8.29 8.08 5.12
N ASN A 29 8.15 8.41 6.40
CA ASN A 29 9.23 8.35 7.39
C ASN A 29 9.70 6.91 7.63
N LEU A 30 8.78 5.95 7.77
CA LEU A 30 9.12 4.53 7.89
C LEU A 30 9.92 4.05 6.67
N ARG A 31 9.44 4.33 5.47
CA ARG A 31 10.13 3.96 4.23
C ARG A 31 11.52 4.58 4.18
N HIS A 32 11.65 5.88 4.48
CA HIS A 32 12.93 6.56 4.51
C HIS A 32 13.89 5.89 5.50
N HIS A 33 13.45 5.67 6.73
CA HIS A 33 14.23 5.01 7.77
C HIS A 33 14.68 3.60 7.36
N ASP A 34 13.79 2.81 6.78
CA ASP A 34 14.09 1.44 6.36
C ASP A 34 15.05 1.39 5.18
N THR A 35 14.93 2.30 4.22
CA THR A 35 15.73 2.27 2.98
C THR A 35 17.06 3.01 3.11
N ALA A 36 17.18 3.99 3.99
CA ALA A 36 18.37 4.84 4.14
C ALA A 36 19.70 4.05 4.28
N PRO A 37 19.79 2.95 5.05
CA PRO A 37 21.03 2.19 5.18
C PRO A 37 21.52 1.56 3.87
N PHE A 38 20.64 1.40 2.87
CA PHE A 38 20.91 0.64 1.65
C PHE A 38 21.04 1.49 0.38
N VAL A 39 20.78 2.80 0.46
CA VAL A 39 20.82 3.69 -0.71
C VAL A 39 22.18 4.39 -0.93
N ASN A 40 23.21 3.98 -0.18
CA ASN A 40 24.61 4.41 -0.36
C ASN A 40 24.79 5.95 -0.45
N GLY A 41 24.09 6.72 0.39
CA GLY A 41 24.23 8.18 0.45
C GLY A 41 23.69 8.93 -0.78
N LYS A 42 22.91 8.29 -1.65
CA LYS A 42 22.27 8.96 -2.78
C LYS A 42 21.23 9.97 -2.29
N ASN A 43 21.40 11.23 -2.62
CA ASN A 43 20.46 12.30 -2.28
C ASN A 43 19.16 12.24 -3.12
N SER A 44 19.21 11.62 -4.30
CA SER A 44 18.05 11.48 -5.18
C SER A 44 18.00 10.08 -5.78
N LEU A 45 16.84 9.44 -5.69
CA LEU A 45 16.57 8.11 -6.23
C LEU A 45 15.61 8.20 -7.41
N VAL A 46 15.70 7.23 -8.32
CA VAL A 46 14.67 6.95 -9.31
C VAL A 46 13.71 5.92 -8.73
N ILE A 47 12.49 6.33 -8.42
CA ILE A 47 11.50 5.56 -7.67
C ILE A 47 10.30 5.21 -8.54
N LEU A 48 9.82 3.98 -8.45
CA LEU A 48 8.54 3.53 -8.99
C LEU A 48 7.53 3.40 -7.83
N ASP A 49 6.47 4.20 -7.86
CA ASP A 49 5.35 4.14 -6.94
C ASP A 49 4.21 3.35 -7.60
N LEU A 50 4.04 2.10 -7.18
CA LEU A 50 3.08 1.13 -7.72
C LEU A 50 1.71 1.30 -7.07
N ALA A 51 0.66 1.40 -7.90
CA ALA A 51 -0.71 1.60 -7.48
C ALA A 51 -0.84 2.82 -6.55
N ASN A 52 -0.42 3.97 -7.07
CA ASN A 52 -0.30 5.24 -6.33
C ASN A 52 -1.66 5.85 -5.89
N GLY A 53 -2.76 5.26 -6.29
CA GLY A 53 -4.12 5.64 -5.91
C GLY A 53 -4.58 7.00 -6.45
N GLN A 54 -5.84 7.34 -6.18
CA GLN A 54 -6.47 8.56 -6.68
C GLN A 54 -5.85 9.85 -6.12
N LEU A 55 -5.46 9.87 -4.84
CA LEU A 55 -4.90 11.05 -4.18
C LEU A 55 -3.39 11.17 -4.37
N ARG A 56 -2.70 10.09 -4.72
CA ARG A 56 -1.26 10.03 -5.00
C ARG A 56 -0.38 10.57 -3.86
N PRO A 57 -0.63 10.17 -2.60
CA PRO A 57 0.05 10.80 -1.48
C PRO A 57 1.56 10.53 -1.49
N GLN A 58 1.96 9.28 -1.63
CA GLN A 58 3.37 8.89 -1.59
C GLN A 58 4.15 9.40 -2.81
N TYR A 59 3.54 9.39 -3.99
CA TYR A 59 4.10 10.00 -5.20
C TYR A 59 4.46 11.48 -4.97
N LYS A 60 3.57 12.26 -4.36
CA LYS A 60 3.80 13.68 -4.09
C LYS A 60 4.87 13.90 -3.01
N ILE A 61 4.79 13.18 -1.90
CA ILE A 61 5.76 13.28 -0.81
C ILE A 61 7.17 12.94 -1.29
N LEU A 62 7.34 11.86 -2.03
CA LEU A 62 8.64 11.44 -2.56
C LEU A 62 9.22 12.47 -3.56
N ARG A 63 8.40 13.07 -4.40
CA ARG A 63 8.84 14.14 -5.31
C ARG A 63 9.26 15.40 -4.55
N ASP A 64 8.56 15.74 -3.49
CA ASP A 64 8.90 16.88 -2.64
C ASP A 64 10.23 16.65 -1.88
N GLN A 65 10.52 15.40 -1.54
CA GLN A 65 11.81 14.98 -1.00
C GLN A 65 12.97 15.02 -2.01
N GLY A 66 12.72 15.43 -3.26
CA GLY A 66 13.75 15.59 -4.29
C GLY A 66 14.01 14.34 -5.13
N HIS A 67 13.19 13.30 -5.00
CA HIS A 67 13.33 12.07 -5.79
C HIS A 67 12.70 12.21 -7.19
N ARG A 68 13.19 11.43 -8.15
CA ARG A 68 12.56 11.26 -9.45
C ARG A 68 11.56 10.10 -9.38
N VAL A 69 10.27 10.42 -9.30
CA VAL A 69 9.23 9.43 -9.05
C VAL A 69 8.37 9.20 -10.28
N TYR A 70 8.13 7.95 -10.60
CA TYR A 70 7.16 7.50 -11.59
C TYR A 70 6.01 6.82 -10.86
N GLY A 71 4.78 7.32 -11.03
CA GLY A 71 3.59 6.75 -10.42
C GLY A 71 2.82 5.92 -11.47
N LEU A 72 2.58 4.65 -11.19
CA LEU A 72 1.80 3.79 -12.09
C LEU A 72 0.53 3.31 -11.40
N ASP A 73 -0.61 3.56 -12.04
CA ASP A 73 -1.91 3.07 -11.59
C ASP A 73 -2.92 3.07 -12.74
N MET A 74 -3.88 2.17 -12.73
CA MET A 74 -4.99 2.16 -13.68
C MET A 74 -5.87 3.41 -13.57
N VAL A 75 -5.95 4.03 -12.39
CA VAL A 75 -6.70 5.28 -12.14
C VAL A 75 -6.01 6.53 -12.70
N ASN A 76 -4.80 6.42 -13.21
CA ASN A 76 -4.13 7.52 -13.92
C ASN A 76 -4.66 7.73 -15.35
N ALA A 77 -5.63 6.94 -15.80
CA ALA A 77 -6.32 7.16 -17.06
C ALA A 77 -7.00 8.56 -17.07
N PRO A 78 -6.97 9.27 -18.19
CA PRO A 78 -7.68 10.54 -18.33
C PRO A 78 -9.18 10.28 -18.36
N GLU A 79 -9.85 10.35 -17.22
CA GLU A 79 -11.29 10.25 -17.13
C GLU A 79 -11.92 11.64 -17.31
N ARG A 80 -12.97 11.75 -18.17
CA ARG A 80 -13.73 12.96 -18.38
C ARG A 80 -15.01 13.04 -17.52
N ARG A 81 -15.07 12.32 -16.42
CA ARG A 81 -16.27 12.25 -15.57
C ARG A 81 -16.25 13.33 -14.49
N TRP A 82 -17.41 13.74 -13.98
CA TRP A 82 -17.54 14.69 -12.88
C TRP A 82 -16.76 14.26 -11.61
N ARG A 83 -16.60 12.95 -11.37
CA ARG A 83 -15.79 12.38 -10.29
C ARG A 83 -14.33 12.85 -10.34
N ASP A 84 -13.77 13.03 -11.53
CA ASP A 84 -12.43 13.58 -11.72
C ASP A 84 -12.30 14.99 -11.21
N CYS A 85 -13.36 15.80 -11.33
CA CYS A 85 -13.36 17.16 -10.80
C CYS A 85 -13.27 17.15 -9.27
N ALA A 86 -14.02 16.25 -8.60
CA ALA A 86 -13.98 16.07 -7.16
C ALA A 86 -12.58 15.60 -6.69
N TYR A 87 -12.01 14.60 -7.36
CA TYR A 87 -10.65 14.13 -7.03
C TYR A 87 -9.57 15.16 -7.34
N ARG A 88 -9.69 15.96 -8.40
CA ARG A 88 -8.77 17.08 -8.67
C ARG A 88 -8.84 18.13 -7.57
N PHE A 89 -10.04 18.47 -7.10
CA PHE A 89 -10.22 19.37 -5.98
C PHE A 89 -9.61 18.80 -4.70
N ALA A 90 -9.94 17.55 -4.35
CA ALA A 90 -9.37 16.87 -3.20
C ALA A 90 -7.83 16.80 -3.26
N ARG A 91 -7.26 16.49 -4.44
CA ARG A 91 -5.80 16.50 -4.65
C ARG A 91 -5.17 17.87 -4.42
N ARG A 92 -5.85 18.97 -4.82
CA ARG A 92 -5.35 20.34 -4.58
C ARG A 92 -5.35 20.69 -3.09
N LEU A 93 -6.43 20.38 -2.38
CA LEU A 93 -6.49 20.55 -0.92
C LEU A 93 -5.38 19.75 -0.25
N TYR A 94 -5.27 18.48 -0.61
CA TYR A 94 -4.27 17.56 -0.08
C TYR A 94 -2.83 18.03 -0.37
N ALA A 95 -2.53 18.48 -1.59
CA ALA A 95 -1.23 19.02 -1.96
C ALA A 95 -0.86 20.26 -1.13
N ARG A 96 -1.82 21.14 -0.87
CA ARG A 96 -1.62 22.31 0.00
C ARG A 96 -1.24 21.89 1.42
N ASP A 97 -1.92 20.91 1.97
CA ASP A 97 -1.73 20.49 3.35
C ASP A 97 -0.43 19.70 3.55
N ILE A 98 0.00 18.90 2.57
CA ILE A 98 1.33 18.24 2.61
C ILE A 98 2.46 19.21 2.25
N ARG A 99 2.16 20.49 1.96
CA ARG A 99 3.10 21.51 1.49
C ARG A 99 3.92 21.07 0.27
N ALA A 100 3.39 20.13 -0.52
CA ALA A 100 4.01 19.73 -1.76
C ALA A 100 3.96 20.88 -2.75
N ASN A 101 5.08 21.20 -3.34
CA ASN A 101 5.15 22.23 -4.39
C ASN A 101 4.41 21.72 -5.64
N ASP A 102 3.14 22.10 -5.79
CA ASP A 102 2.24 21.66 -6.87
C ASP A 102 2.67 22.21 -8.25
N SER A 103 3.77 22.99 -8.30
CA SER A 103 4.35 23.54 -9.54
C SER A 103 5.05 22.49 -10.41
N LYS A 104 5.39 21.31 -9.86
CA LYS A 104 5.96 20.20 -10.64
C LYS A 104 4.81 19.49 -11.37
N ARG A 105 4.81 19.53 -12.70
CA ARG A 105 3.83 18.81 -13.53
C ARG A 105 3.80 17.32 -13.18
N ASP A 106 2.60 16.73 -13.21
CA ASP A 106 2.37 15.28 -13.03
C ASP A 106 2.74 14.47 -14.31
N ASP A 107 3.89 14.79 -14.91
CA ASP A 107 4.38 14.27 -16.18
C ASP A 107 4.95 12.84 -16.13
N THR A 108 5.12 12.32 -14.92
CA THR A 108 5.62 10.98 -14.68
C THR A 108 4.55 10.02 -14.12
N LEU A 109 3.26 10.39 -14.27
CA LEU A 109 2.13 9.52 -13.96
C LEU A 109 1.77 8.68 -15.20
N ILE A 110 1.67 7.38 -15.00
CA ILE A 110 1.44 6.40 -16.07
C ILE A 110 0.18 5.61 -15.75
N CYS A 111 -0.74 5.56 -16.71
CA CYS A 111 -1.84 4.62 -16.67
C CYS A 111 -1.36 3.25 -17.15
N GLY A 112 -1.38 2.24 -16.27
CA GLY A 112 -0.86 0.94 -16.64
C GLY A 112 -1.22 -0.15 -15.64
N ASN A 113 -1.00 -1.39 -16.09
CA ASN A 113 -1.16 -2.59 -15.27
C ASN A 113 0.17 -2.93 -14.60
N VAL A 114 0.14 -3.17 -13.29
CA VAL A 114 1.31 -3.57 -12.50
C VAL A 114 1.89 -4.93 -12.91
N SER A 115 1.08 -5.79 -13.55
CA SER A 115 1.51 -7.08 -14.08
C SER A 115 2.22 -7.00 -15.45
N ALA A 116 2.31 -5.79 -16.06
CA ALA A 116 2.96 -5.53 -17.34
C ALA A 116 3.52 -4.11 -17.35
N LEU A 117 4.63 -3.90 -16.65
CA LEU A 117 5.20 -2.58 -16.42
C LEU A 117 5.83 -2.00 -17.72
N PRO A 118 5.40 -0.78 -18.19
CA PRO A 118 5.88 -0.18 -19.42
C PRO A 118 7.26 0.48 -19.28
N PHE A 119 8.15 -0.17 -18.54
CA PHE A 119 9.49 0.35 -18.28
C PHE A 119 10.58 -0.61 -18.77
N ARG A 120 11.73 -0.05 -19.08
CA ARG A 120 12.93 -0.85 -19.40
C ARG A 120 13.42 -1.60 -18.16
N ASN A 121 14.16 -2.67 -18.40
CA ASN A 121 14.83 -3.41 -17.33
C ASN A 121 15.76 -2.48 -16.54
N GLN A 122 15.89 -2.73 -15.24
CA GLN A 122 16.89 -2.10 -14.37
C GLN A 122 16.83 -0.55 -14.40
N SER A 123 15.63 0.03 -14.39
CA SER A 123 15.39 1.48 -14.48
C SER A 123 15.29 2.16 -13.12
N PHE A 124 14.95 1.43 -12.04
CA PHE A 124 14.61 2.01 -10.75
C PHE A 124 15.59 1.62 -9.66
N ASP A 125 15.90 2.57 -8.77
CA ASP A 125 16.65 2.34 -7.54
C ASP A 125 15.77 1.71 -6.45
N LEU A 126 14.48 2.11 -6.43
CA LEU A 126 13.49 1.65 -5.46
C LEU A 126 12.13 1.48 -6.16
N ALA A 127 11.48 0.36 -5.93
CA ALA A 127 10.05 0.20 -6.15
C ALA A 127 9.33 0.23 -4.80
N THR A 128 8.24 0.98 -4.71
CA THR A 128 7.44 1.09 -3.49
C THR A 128 5.96 0.89 -3.79
N SER A 129 5.21 0.37 -2.82
CA SER A 129 3.76 0.25 -2.88
C SER A 129 3.18 0.35 -1.48
N VAL A 130 2.05 1.04 -1.35
CA VAL A 130 1.39 1.26 -0.06
C VAL A 130 -0.07 0.85 -0.14
N ALA A 131 -0.46 -0.13 0.68
CA ALA A 131 -1.82 -0.66 0.79
C ALA A 131 -2.44 -0.96 -0.59
N ALA A 132 -1.73 -1.75 -1.41
CA ALA A 132 -2.17 -2.14 -2.73
C ALA A 132 -1.86 -3.60 -3.08
N PHE A 133 -0.84 -4.22 -2.48
CA PHE A 133 -0.50 -5.62 -2.74
C PHE A 133 -1.62 -6.59 -2.42
N GLU A 134 -2.45 -6.27 -1.44
CA GLU A 134 -3.67 -7.02 -1.09
C GLU A 134 -4.73 -7.04 -2.21
N HIS A 135 -4.64 -6.09 -3.15
CA HIS A 135 -5.53 -6.00 -4.33
C HIS A 135 -4.97 -6.68 -5.58
N PHE A 136 -3.71 -7.09 -5.58
CA PHE A 136 -3.10 -7.77 -6.72
C PHE A 136 -3.48 -9.26 -6.69
N LEU A 137 -4.30 -9.70 -7.64
CA LEU A 137 -4.75 -11.09 -7.72
C LEU A 137 -3.65 -12.02 -8.25
N ASP A 138 -2.64 -11.48 -8.97
CA ASP A 138 -1.47 -12.21 -9.47
C ASP A 138 -0.18 -11.55 -8.94
N VAL A 139 0.05 -11.68 -7.63
CA VAL A 139 1.25 -11.16 -6.97
C VAL A 139 2.54 -11.72 -7.56
N PRO A 140 2.65 -13.02 -7.94
CA PRO A 140 3.85 -13.55 -8.59
C PRO A 140 4.24 -12.81 -9.87
N THR A 141 3.29 -12.51 -10.75
CA THR A 141 3.56 -11.76 -11.98
C THR A 141 3.98 -10.32 -11.67
N VAL A 142 3.34 -9.66 -10.72
CA VAL A 142 3.74 -8.31 -10.28
C VAL A 142 5.17 -8.31 -9.76
N LEU A 143 5.53 -9.25 -8.91
CA LEU A 143 6.89 -9.34 -8.34
C LEU A 143 7.95 -9.64 -9.40
N ARG A 144 7.67 -10.47 -10.41
CA ARG A 144 8.58 -10.69 -11.57
C ARG A 144 8.81 -9.38 -12.34
N GLU A 145 7.76 -8.63 -12.62
CA GLU A 145 7.86 -7.35 -13.32
C GLU A 145 8.61 -6.31 -12.49
N VAL A 146 8.33 -6.21 -11.19
CA VAL A 146 9.09 -5.35 -10.28
C VAL A 146 10.56 -5.74 -10.24
N HIS A 147 10.86 -7.04 -10.13
CA HIS A 147 12.24 -7.53 -10.19
C HIS A 147 12.92 -7.17 -11.52
N ARG A 148 12.22 -7.27 -12.64
CA ARG A 148 12.75 -6.90 -13.95
C ARG A 148 13.16 -5.43 -14.02
N VAL A 149 12.31 -4.53 -13.53
CA VAL A 149 12.52 -3.09 -13.67
C VAL A 149 13.42 -2.48 -12.58
N VAL A 150 13.57 -3.12 -11.43
CA VAL A 150 14.49 -2.71 -10.36
C VAL A 150 15.93 -3.07 -10.75
N ARG A 151 16.91 -2.21 -10.47
CA ARG A 151 18.34 -2.42 -10.72
C ARG A 151 18.91 -3.51 -9.81
N PRO A 152 20.01 -4.18 -10.20
CA PRO A 152 20.80 -4.98 -9.27
C PRO A 152 21.21 -4.12 -8.05
N GLY A 153 21.02 -4.64 -6.84
CA GLY A 153 21.20 -3.89 -5.59
C GLY A 153 20.09 -2.90 -5.25
N GLY A 154 19.12 -2.68 -6.14
CA GLY A 154 17.95 -1.84 -5.88
C GLY A 154 16.94 -2.52 -4.95
N LEU A 155 16.02 -1.72 -4.42
CA LEU A 155 15.15 -2.10 -3.32
C LEU A 155 13.69 -2.26 -3.77
N LEU A 156 12.99 -3.13 -3.07
CA LEU A 156 11.53 -3.20 -2.99
C LEU A 156 11.12 -2.89 -1.56
N TRP A 157 10.25 -1.88 -1.37
CA TRP A 157 9.62 -1.58 -0.08
C TRP A 157 8.11 -1.57 -0.25
N VAL A 158 7.42 -2.46 0.46
CA VAL A 158 5.96 -2.55 0.42
C VAL A 158 5.37 -2.49 1.81
N LEU A 159 4.26 -1.77 1.93
CA LEU A 159 3.36 -1.84 3.07
C LEU A 159 2.08 -2.51 2.60
N VAL A 160 1.75 -3.64 3.21
CA VAL A 160 0.55 -4.44 2.91
C VAL A 160 -0.44 -4.26 4.05
N HIS A 161 -1.70 -4.00 3.72
CA HIS A 161 -2.81 -4.08 4.66
C HIS A 161 -3.28 -5.53 4.70
N LEU A 162 -2.93 -6.24 5.76
CA LEU A 162 -3.17 -7.69 5.81
C LEU A 162 -4.66 -8.03 5.86
N PHE A 163 -5.06 -9.01 5.07
CA PHE A 163 -6.43 -9.54 5.07
C PHE A 163 -6.83 -10.08 6.46
N SER A 164 -5.88 -10.60 7.22
CA SER A 164 -6.11 -11.17 8.56
C SER A 164 -6.48 -10.14 9.64
N CYS A 165 -6.23 -8.85 9.46
CA CYS A 165 -6.55 -7.83 10.46
C CYS A 165 -8.05 -7.45 10.46
N PRO A 166 -8.58 -6.80 11.50
CA PRO A 166 -10.02 -6.54 11.61
C PRO A 166 -10.60 -5.67 10.50
N SER A 167 -9.80 -4.77 9.91
CA SER A 167 -10.19 -3.94 8.76
C SER A 167 -9.84 -4.57 7.41
N GLY A 168 -9.17 -5.72 7.39
CA GLY A 168 -8.61 -6.38 6.18
C GLY A 168 -9.64 -6.78 5.13
N GLY A 169 -10.93 -6.91 5.49
CA GLY A 169 -12.03 -7.07 4.54
C GLY A 169 -12.41 -5.81 3.79
N HIS A 170 -11.72 -4.69 3.99
CA HIS A 170 -11.91 -3.39 3.32
C HIS A 170 -13.35 -2.87 3.38
N ASN A 171 -14.08 -3.16 4.48
CA ASN A 171 -15.39 -2.59 4.69
C ASN A 171 -15.27 -1.10 4.98
N VAL A 172 -16.02 -0.28 4.24
CA VAL A 172 -15.98 1.19 4.37
C VAL A 172 -16.29 1.66 5.80
N SER A 173 -17.11 0.91 6.56
CA SER A 173 -17.42 1.23 7.95
C SER A 173 -16.24 0.97 8.91
N LEU A 174 -15.21 0.24 8.49
CA LEU A 174 -13.99 -0.07 9.23
C LEU A 174 -12.76 0.64 8.65
N SER A 175 -12.94 1.67 7.83
CA SER A 175 -11.87 2.38 7.11
C SER A 175 -11.06 3.37 7.96
N GLN A 176 -11.30 3.44 9.27
CA GLN A 176 -10.49 4.26 10.18
C GLN A 176 -9.09 3.68 10.34
N VAL A 177 -8.09 4.52 10.32
CA VAL A 177 -6.68 4.12 10.49
C VAL A 177 -6.05 4.91 11.65
N PRO A 178 -5.61 4.27 12.72
CA PRO A 178 -5.92 2.87 13.10
C PRO A 178 -7.39 2.67 13.47
N LEU A 179 -7.88 1.44 13.39
CA LEU A 179 -9.25 1.11 13.76
C LEU A 179 -9.43 1.25 15.28
N ARG A 180 -10.18 2.27 15.70
CA ARG A 180 -10.39 2.60 17.11
C ARG A 180 -11.70 2.08 17.69
N HIS A 181 -12.71 1.90 16.83
CA HIS A 181 -14.01 1.37 17.24
C HIS A 181 -14.68 0.59 16.12
N ILE A 182 -15.46 -0.41 16.47
CA ILE A 182 -16.28 -1.17 15.54
C ILE A 182 -17.70 -0.66 15.61
N PRO A 183 -18.30 -0.24 14.48
CA PRO A 183 -19.67 0.25 14.46
C PRO A 183 -20.65 -0.82 14.94
N ARG A 184 -21.70 -0.38 15.67
CA ARG A 184 -22.74 -1.28 16.19
C ARG A 184 -23.33 -2.15 15.08
N GLY A 185 -23.38 -3.46 15.32
CA GLY A 185 -23.93 -4.45 14.39
C GLY A 185 -22.97 -4.92 13.29
N ILE A 186 -21.68 -4.59 13.40
CA ILE A 186 -20.59 -5.19 12.62
C ILE A 186 -19.83 -6.12 13.56
N ASP A 187 -19.63 -7.36 13.15
CA ASP A 187 -18.81 -8.30 13.90
C ASP A 187 -17.32 -8.02 13.61
N PRO A 188 -16.45 -8.03 14.64
CA PRO A 188 -15.01 -8.01 14.42
C PRO A 188 -14.58 -9.18 13.55
N TRP A 189 -13.66 -8.95 12.62
CA TRP A 189 -13.18 -9.98 11.67
C TRP A 189 -14.32 -10.69 10.92
N ASP A 190 -15.43 -10.00 10.59
CA ASP A 190 -16.57 -10.61 9.88
C ASP A 190 -16.15 -11.32 8.60
N HIS A 191 -15.17 -10.76 7.86
CA HIS A 191 -14.65 -11.31 6.61
C HIS A 191 -13.92 -12.66 6.79
N LEU A 192 -13.33 -12.92 7.96
CA LEU A 192 -12.71 -14.22 8.29
C LEU A 192 -13.70 -15.21 8.91
N ARG A 193 -14.73 -14.71 9.59
CA ARG A 193 -15.65 -15.52 10.41
C ARG A 193 -16.95 -15.84 9.71
N LYS A 194 -17.74 -14.81 9.41
CA LYS A 194 -19.14 -14.96 8.97
C LYS A 194 -19.36 -14.54 7.54
N ARG A 195 -18.48 -13.73 6.98
CA ARG A 195 -18.56 -13.18 5.61
C ARG A 195 -19.93 -12.60 5.25
N ARG A 196 -20.57 -11.93 6.20
CA ARG A 196 -21.89 -11.29 6.00
C ARG A 196 -21.80 -9.99 5.24
N LEU A 197 -20.63 -9.31 5.35
CA LEU A 197 -20.38 -8.07 4.66
C LEU A 197 -19.70 -8.36 3.31
N PRO A 198 -20.25 -7.85 2.21
CA PRO A 198 -19.62 -8.04 0.90
C PRO A 198 -18.31 -7.27 0.79
N PHE A 199 -17.35 -7.83 0.09
CA PHE A 199 -16.14 -7.09 -0.32
C PHE A 199 -16.51 -6.07 -1.39
N HIS A 200 -15.99 -4.85 -1.27
CA HIS A 200 -16.21 -3.77 -2.22
C HIS A 200 -15.12 -3.68 -3.29
N VAL A 201 -14.02 -4.38 -3.08
CA VAL A 201 -12.82 -4.42 -3.94
C VAL A 201 -12.28 -5.85 -3.99
N PRO A 202 -11.60 -6.26 -5.06
CA PRO A 202 -10.90 -7.53 -5.11
C PRO A 202 -9.80 -7.58 -4.04
N LEU A 203 -9.68 -8.74 -3.37
CA LEU A 203 -8.66 -9.03 -2.37
C LEU A 203 -8.06 -10.40 -2.64
N ASN A 204 -6.75 -10.54 -2.51
CA ASN A 204 -6.08 -11.82 -2.70
C ASN A 204 -6.11 -12.73 -1.46
N GLU A 205 -6.57 -12.20 -0.33
CA GLU A 205 -6.72 -12.92 0.95
C GLU A 205 -5.40 -13.54 1.50
N TRP A 206 -4.25 -13.04 1.05
CA TRP A 206 -2.97 -13.61 1.43
C TRP A 206 -2.58 -13.26 2.87
N ARG A 207 -1.91 -14.24 3.51
CA ARG A 207 -1.26 -14.08 4.81
C ARG A 207 0.15 -13.50 4.63
N SER A 208 0.72 -12.94 5.70
CA SER A 208 2.08 -12.39 5.70
C SER A 208 3.14 -13.35 5.17
N GLU A 209 3.04 -14.63 5.56
CA GLU A 209 3.96 -15.69 5.15
C GLU A 209 3.94 -15.96 3.64
N GLN A 210 2.76 -15.83 3.01
CA GLN A 210 2.63 -16.00 1.56
C GLN A 210 3.33 -14.87 0.81
N TYR A 211 3.19 -13.61 1.29
CA TYR A 211 3.96 -12.48 0.75
C TYR A 211 5.46 -12.66 0.93
N LEU A 212 5.92 -13.09 2.11
CA LEU A 212 7.34 -13.34 2.37
C LEU A 212 7.88 -14.45 1.46
N SER A 213 7.17 -15.56 1.36
CA SER A 213 7.55 -16.68 0.48
C SER A 213 7.68 -16.22 -0.98
N GLU A 214 6.72 -15.44 -1.48
CA GLU A 214 6.72 -15.03 -2.87
C GLU A 214 7.77 -13.93 -3.17
N VAL A 215 7.94 -12.97 -2.26
CA VAL A 215 9.02 -11.96 -2.36
C VAL A 215 10.38 -12.65 -2.33
N GLY A 216 10.58 -13.62 -1.44
CA GLY A 216 11.84 -14.36 -1.29
C GLY A 216 12.27 -15.15 -2.53
N LYS A 217 11.36 -15.46 -3.47
CA LYS A 217 11.72 -16.11 -4.74
C LYS A 217 12.51 -15.19 -5.69
N ASN A 218 12.32 -13.88 -5.56
CA ASN A 218 12.89 -12.90 -6.50
C ASN A 218 13.87 -11.93 -5.82
N PHE A 219 13.74 -11.73 -4.50
CA PHE A 219 14.47 -10.73 -3.73
C PHE A 219 15.05 -11.35 -2.45
N GLU A 220 16.15 -10.80 -1.98
CA GLU A 220 16.67 -11.01 -0.64
C GLU A 220 15.85 -10.18 0.35
N ILE A 221 15.15 -10.80 1.29
CA ILE A 221 14.39 -10.10 2.32
C ILE A 221 15.38 -9.55 3.35
N LEU A 222 15.40 -8.23 3.50
CA LEU A 222 16.28 -7.52 4.45
C LEU A 222 15.58 -7.28 5.80
N LYS A 223 14.28 -7.00 5.75
CA LYS A 223 13.48 -6.66 6.93
C LYS A 223 12.01 -6.91 6.67
N HIS A 224 11.30 -7.40 7.67
CA HIS A 224 9.84 -7.45 7.67
C HIS A 224 9.32 -7.29 9.09
N TYR A 225 8.17 -6.63 9.25
CA TYR A 225 7.58 -6.40 10.57
C TYR A 225 6.17 -5.84 10.48
N CYS A 226 5.42 -5.98 11.57
CA CYS A 226 4.16 -5.28 11.76
C CYS A 226 4.45 -3.83 12.21
N ALA A 227 4.13 -2.87 11.35
CA ALA A 227 4.37 -1.44 11.62
C ALA A 227 3.22 -0.79 12.38
N MET A 228 2.02 -1.32 12.26
CA MET A 228 0.83 -0.80 12.95
C MET A 228 -0.07 -1.94 13.38
N ARG A 229 -0.43 -1.93 14.66
CA ARG A 229 -1.42 -2.86 15.22
C ARG A 229 -2.77 -2.20 15.31
N GLU A 230 -3.82 -3.01 15.13
CA GLU A 230 -5.20 -2.59 15.29
C GLU A 230 -6.07 -3.72 15.83
N GLY A 231 -7.15 -3.36 16.50
CA GLY A 231 -8.18 -4.30 16.92
C GLY A 231 -7.83 -5.15 18.14
N GLU A 232 -6.69 -4.96 18.80
CA GLU A 232 -6.28 -5.76 19.98
C GLU A 232 -7.36 -5.79 21.07
N ASN A 233 -8.04 -4.65 21.29
CA ASN A 233 -9.13 -4.50 22.27
C ASN A 233 -10.45 -5.17 21.85
N PHE A 234 -10.57 -5.60 20.60
CA PHE A 234 -11.75 -6.33 20.11
C PHE A 234 -11.51 -7.84 20.05
N LEU A 235 -10.25 -8.29 20.21
CA LEU A 235 -9.85 -9.67 20.13
C LEU A 235 -10.14 -10.38 21.47
N THR A 236 -11.33 -10.97 21.56
CA THR A 236 -11.75 -11.76 22.74
C THR A 236 -11.25 -13.20 22.64
N PRO A 237 -11.13 -13.95 23.78
CA PRO A 237 -10.78 -15.36 23.76
C PRO A 237 -11.68 -16.23 22.86
N GLN A 238 -12.96 -15.86 22.75
CA GLN A 238 -13.89 -16.54 21.85
C GLN A 238 -13.49 -16.33 20.38
N ILE A 239 -13.14 -15.11 19.98
CA ILE A 239 -12.73 -14.78 18.61
C ILE A 239 -11.39 -15.46 18.29
N GLU A 240 -10.44 -15.47 19.22
CA GLU A 240 -9.16 -16.16 19.06
C GLU A 240 -9.37 -17.66 18.85
N ASN A 241 -10.28 -18.28 19.59
CA ASN A 241 -10.62 -19.69 19.41
C ASN A 241 -11.29 -19.96 18.05
N GLU A 242 -12.23 -19.11 17.64
CA GLU A 242 -12.87 -19.21 16.31
C GLU A 242 -11.85 -19.02 15.16
N LEU A 243 -10.81 -18.23 15.35
CA LEU A 243 -9.77 -17.91 14.38
C LEU A 243 -8.41 -18.57 14.71
N SER A 244 -8.44 -19.71 15.38
CA SER A 244 -7.24 -20.42 15.90
C SER A 244 -6.22 -20.83 14.84
N THR A 245 -6.56 -20.77 13.56
CA THR A 245 -5.62 -20.94 12.43
C THR A 245 -4.73 -19.72 12.18
N HIS A 246 -5.02 -18.58 12.84
CA HIS A 246 -4.25 -17.35 12.77
C HIS A 246 -3.63 -17.05 14.13
N SER A 247 -2.40 -16.56 14.13
CA SER A 247 -1.78 -16.05 15.36
C SER A 247 -2.41 -14.72 15.77
N ARG A 248 -2.32 -14.41 17.07
CA ARG A 248 -2.74 -13.09 17.58
C ARG A 248 -2.02 -11.95 16.85
N ASP A 249 -0.75 -12.15 16.54
CA ASP A 249 0.07 -11.17 15.80
C ASP A 249 -0.46 -10.92 14.39
N GLU A 250 -0.91 -11.96 13.67
CA GLU A 250 -1.53 -11.80 12.35
C GLU A 250 -2.90 -11.12 12.44
N LEU A 251 -3.72 -11.51 13.43
CA LEU A 251 -5.07 -10.97 13.60
C LEU A 251 -5.07 -9.47 13.96
N THR A 252 -3.97 -8.97 14.51
CA THR A 252 -3.88 -7.56 14.93
C THR A 252 -2.93 -6.71 14.07
N CYS A 253 -2.31 -7.27 13.05
CA CYS A 253 -1.39 -6.54 12.18
C CYS A 253 -2.13 -5.83 11.04
N GLY A 254 -2.39 -4.54 11.20
CA GLY A 254 -3.07 -3.69 10.20
C GLY A 254 -2.14 -3.17 9.10
N ALA A 255 -0.83 -3.06 9.36
CA ALA A 255 0.15 -2.66 8.36
C ALA A 255 1.41 -3.49 8.48
N TYR A 256 1.69 -4.30 7.47
CA TYR A 256 2.85 -5.18 7.42
C TYR A 256 3.85 -4.68 6.38
N ILE A 257 5.09 -4.46 6.81
CA ILE A 257 6.17 -3.96 5.94
C ILE A 257 7.07 -5.10 5.52
N ILE A 258 7.48 -5.08 4.25
CA ILE A 258 8.53 -5.91 3.69
C ILE A 258 9.50 -5.00 2.95
N LEU A 259 10.78 -5.03 3.37
CA LEU A 259 11.90 -4.45 2.65
C LEU A 259 12.75 -5.59 2.08
N ALA A 260 13.01 -5.54 0.79
CA ALA A 260 13.80 -6.55 0.11
C ALA A 260 14.74 -5.91 -0.92
N ARG A 261 15.80 -6.62 -1.28
CA ARG A 261 16.84 -6.17 -2.20
C ARG A 261 16.98 -7.13 -3.38
N LYS A 262 17.09 -6.60 -4.58
CA LYS A 262 17.47 -7.39 -5.74
C LYS A 262 18.95 -7.74 -5.67
N SER A 263 19.29 -9.04 -5.81
CA SER A 263 20.68 -9.49 -5.80
C SER A 263 21.54 -8.73 -6.81
N THR A 264 22.78 -8.43 -6.42
CA THR A 264 23.79 -7.84 -7.30
C THR A 264 24.48 -8.88 -8.18
N GLN A 265 24.39 -10.17 -7.83
CA GLN A 265 24.97 -11.24 -8.64
C GLN A 265 24.14 -11.44 -9.92
N ARG A 266 24.82 -11.37 -11.08
CA ARG A 266 24.27 -11.96 -12.30
C ARG A 266 24.21 -13.46 -12.05
N THR A 267 23.05 -14.06 -12.01
CA THR A 267 22.92 -15.49 -12.23
C THR A 267 23.48 -15.76 -13.64
N PHE A 268 24.73 -16.20 -13.71
CA PHE A 268 25.22 -16.82 -14.91
C PHE A 268 24.40 -18.09 -15.06
N GLY A 269 23.41 -18.04 -15.94
CA GLY A 269 22.69 -19.24 -16.36
C GLY A 269 23.72 -20.24 -16.85
N SER A 270 23.81 -21.35 -16.16
CA SER A 270 24.38 -22.57 -16.71
C SER A 270 23.58 -22.89 -17.97
N GLY A 271 24.25 -22.75 -19.12
CA GLY A 271 23.75 -23.12 -20.42
C GLY A 271 23.43 -24.61 -20.56
#